data_13dd9e41f5ab79c83133ab26414b69db
#
_entry.id   13dd9e41f5ab79c83133ab26414b69db
#
_cell.length_a   1.000
_cell.length_b   1.000
_cell.length_c   1.000
_cell.angle_alpha   90.00
_cell.angle_beta   90.00
_cell.angle_gamma   90.00
#
_symmetry.space_group_name_H-M   'P 1'
#
loop_
_entity.id
_entity.type
_entity.pdbx_description
1 polymer ?
#
loop_
_entity_poly.entity_id
_entity_poly.type
_entity_poly.pdbx_seq_one_letter_code
_entity_poly.pdbx_strand_id
1 'polypeptide(L)'
;FNPHPRRDRDRTVIRLPSFEKVRNDAVLYAHANRVLHMETNPGNARALVQKHGDVDLWMNAPPIPLSTEEMDYVFGLPYARVPHPAYEGKKIPAYEMIRFSVNIMRGCFGGCTFCSITEHEGRIIQNRSEESILNEVKQIRDKVPGFTGVISDLGGPTANMYRIACKSKEIEAACRKPSCVYPGICPNLNTDHSALTQLYRKTRELPGVKKVLIASGLRYDLAVEDPEYVKELVTHHVGGYLKIAPEHTENGPLSKMMKPGIGTYDRFKKLFEKYSKEAFAKDAVAGLQEELNEVGRPEEMSAYL
;
A
#
# COMPACT_ATOMS: atom_id res chain seq x y z
N PHE A 1 -18.02 13.51 -13.18
CA PHE A 1 -19.31 13.09 -12.59
C PHE A 1 -19.14 12.72 -11.13
N ASN A 2 -20.00 13.17 -10.23
CA ASN A 2 -19.98 12.83 -8.80
C ASN A 2 -21.28 12.09 -8.44
N PRO A 3 -21.27 10.79 -8.09
CA PRO A 3 -22.47 10.03 -7.77
C PRO A 3 -23.15 10.49 -6.48
N HIS A 4 -22.43 11.22 -5.61
CA HIS A 4 -22.98 11.71 -4.34
C HIS A 4 -22.70 13.22 -4.15
N PRO A 5 -23.16 14.07 -5.08
CA PRO A 5 -22.92 15.50 -4.95
C PRO A 5 -23.67 16.05 -3.75
N ARG A 6 -22.97 16.75 -2.85
CA ARG A 6 -23.65 17.64 -1.93
C ARG A 6 -24.31 18.75 -2.71
N ARG A 7 -25.51 19.17 -2.32
CA ARG A 7 -26.23 20.24 -2.98
C ARG A 7 -25.47 21.57 -3.06
N ASP A 8 -24.54 21.79 -2.11
CA ASP A 8 -23.68 22.99 -1.99
C ASP A 8 -22.28 22.79 -2.54
N ARG A 9 -21.88 21.55 -2.88
CA ARG A 9 -20.50 21.21 -3.30
C ARG A 9 -20.06 22.01 -4.53
N ASP A 10 -20.90 22.07 -5.53
CA ASP A 10 -20.60 22.76 -6.78
C ASP A 10 -20.76 24.30 -6.68
N ARG A 11 -21.29 24.79 -5.55
CA ARG A 11 -21.54 26.21 -5.30
C ARG A 11 -20.56 26.82 -4.30
N THR A 12 -19.82 26.00 -3.54
CA THR A 12 -18.88 26.48 -2.53
C THR A 12 -17.46 26.18 -2.92
N VAL A 13 -16.65 27.20 -2.88
CA VAL A 13 -15.20 27.15 -3.14
C VAL A 13 -14.48 27.67 -1.91
N ILE A 14 -13.42 27.00 -1.50
CA ILE A 14 -12.57 27.48 -0.42
C ILE A 14 -11.40 28.25 -1.04
N ARG A 15 -11.26 29.51 -0.66
CA ARG A 15 -10.09 30.31 -1.01
C ARG A 15 -9.02 30.13 0.04
N LEU A 16 -7.88 29.59 -0.38
CA LEU A 16 -6.67 29.46 0.44
C LEU A 16 -5.95 30.82 0.52
N PRO A 17 -5.12 31.06 1.55
CA PRO A 17 -4.17 32.16 1.53
C PRO A 17 -3.31 32.12 0.27
N SER A 18 -2.92 33.26 -0.28
CA SER A 18 -2.13 33.29 -1.52
C SER A 18 -0.80 32.53 -1.36
N PHE A 19 -0.27 32.04 -2.48
CA PHE A 19 1.00 31.32 -2.50
C PHE A 19 2.13 32.11 -1.84
N GLU A 20 2.22 33.40 -2.12
CA GLU A 20 3.25 34.30 -1.57
C GLU A 20 3.16 34.38 -0.03
N LYS A 21 1.93 34.41 0.52
CA LYS A 21 1.73 34.41 1.97
C LYS A 21 2.10 33.04 2.56
N VAL A 22 1.63 31.94 1.96
CA VAL A 22 1.90 30.60 2.41
C VAL A 22 3.41 30.28 2.37
N ARG A 23 4.11 30.73 1.32
CA ARG A 23 5.56 30.55 1.17
C ARG A 23 6.37 31.17 2.30
N ASN A 24 5.91 32.32 2.85
CA ASN A 24 6.65 33.12 3.81
C ASN A 24 6.13 32.98 5.26
N ASP A 25 5.07 32.20 5.49
CA ASP A 25 4.44 32.07 6.81
C ASP A 25 4.09 30.60 7.08
N ALA A 26 4.81 29.97 8.02
CA ALA A 26 4.64 28.57 8.39
C ALA A 26 3.24 28.25 8.96
N VAL A 27 2.59 29.22 9.62
CA VAL A 27 1.23 29.06 10.15
C VAL A 27 0.21 29.01 9.02
N LEU A 28 0.33 29.91 8.04
CA LEU A 28 -0.51 29.92 6.84
C LEU A 28 -0.27 28.67 5.97
N TYR A 29 0.98 28.19 5.90
CA TYR A 29 1.29 26.90 5.25
C TYR A 29 0.57 25.74 5.95
N ALA A 30 0.69 25.64 7.27
CA ALA A 30 0.02 24.60 8.06
C ALA A 30 -1.51 24.66 7.90
N HIS A 31 -2.08 25.88 7.84
CA HIS A 31 -3.51 26.07 7.60
C HIS A 31 -3.93 25.60 6.20
N ALA A 32 -3.20 25.99 5.15
CA ALA A 32 -3.46 25.55 3.78
C ALA A 32 -3.36 24.01 3.66
N ASN A 33 -2.32 23.41 4.22
CA ASN A 33 -2.14 21.96 4.24
C ASN A 33 -3.29 21.24 4.96
N ARG A 34 -3.73 21.77 6.11
CA ARG A 34 -4.91 21.23 6.81
C ARG A 34 -6.17 21.27 5.96
N VAL A 35 -6.40 22.34 5.21
CA VAL A 35 -7.56 22.45 4.31
C VAL A 35 -7.45 21.39 3.20
N LEU A 36 -6.29 21.21 2.58
CA LEU A 36 -6.05 20.16 1.58
C LEU A 36 -6.42 18.78 2.13
N HIS A 37 -5.92 18.41 3.30
CA HIS A 37 -6.25 17.14 3.94
C HIS A 37 -7.75 16.96 4.25
N MET A 38 -8.45 18.04 4.58
CA MET A 38 -9.90 17.97 4.88
C MET A 38 -10.76 17.87 3.62
N GLU A 39 -10.26 18.27 2.47
CA GLU A 39 -10.97 18.26 1.18
C GLU A 39 -10.50 17.11 0.27
N THR A 40 -10.21 15.95 0.83
CA THR A 40 -9.74 14.75 0.11
C THR A 40 -10.84 13.73 -0.18
N ASN A 41 -12.04 13.87 0.41
CA ASN A 41 -13.11 12.89 0.17
C ASN A 41 -13.92 13.27 -1.07
N PRO A 42 -13.92 12.47 -2.14
CA PRO A 42 -14.66 12.75 -3.36
C PRO A 42 -16.18 12.87 -3.13
N GLY A 43 -16.72 12.25 -2.09
CA GLY A 43 -18.14 12.32 -1.73
C GLY A 43 -18.58 13.70 -1.20
N ASN A 44 -17.66 14.50 -0.64
CA ASN A 44 -18.04 15.76 0.01
C ASN A 44 -16.98 16.89 -0.02
N ALA A 45 -15.86 16.71 -0.67
CA ALA A 45 -14.83 17.73 -0.84
C ALA A 45 -15.33 18.90 -1.70
N ARG A 46 -14.81 20.07 -1.46
CA ARG A 46 -15.09 21.30 -2.21
C ARG A 46 -13.91 21.63 -3.11
N ALA A 47 -14.15 22.39 -4.17
CA ALA A 47 -13.10 22.97 -4.96
C ALA A 47 -12.28 23.99 -4.14
N LEU A 48 -10.99 24.10 -4.41
CA LEU A 48 -10.10 25.03 -3.76
C LEU A 48 -9.59 26.04 -4.78
N VAL A 49 -9.31 27.27 -4.35
CA VAL A 49 -8.66 28.26 -5.17
C VAL A 49 -7.55 28.95 -4.40
N GLN A 50 -6.41 29.18 -5.04
CA GLN A 50 -5.28 29.87 -4.46
C GLN A 50 -4.75 30.89 -5.44
N LYS A 51 -4.50 32.12 -4.97
CA LYS A 51 -3.87 33.17 -5.78
C LYS A 51 -2.36 32.91 -5.88
N HIS A 52 -1.82 32.98 -7.11
CA HIS A 52 -0.40 32.95 -7.46
C HIS A 52 -0.08 34.16 -8.33
N GLY A 53 0.62 35.14 -7.80
CA GLY A 53 0.82 36.42 -8.51
C GLY A 53 -0.52 37.03 -8.92
N ASP A 54 -0.72 37.22 -10.20
CA ASP A 54 -1.94 37.82 -10.76
C ASP A 54 -3.00 36.84 -11.22
N VAL A 55 -2.75 35.51 -11.08
CA VAL A 55 -3.68 34.44 -11.49
C VAL A 55 -4.23 33.67 -10.30
N ASP A 56 -5.45 33.19 -10.44
CA ASP A 56 -6.04 32.26 -9.50
C ASP A 56 -5.84 30.82 -10.04
N LEU A 57 -5.18 29.98 -9.25
CA LEU A 57 -5.10 28.54 -9.50
C LEU A 57 -6.34 27.87 -8.94
N TRP A 58 -7.11 27.24 -9.82
CA TRP A 58 -8.30 26.47 -9.46
C TRP A 58 -7.96 25.01 -9.34
N MET A 59 -8.32 24.39 -8.22
CA MET A 59 -8.19 22.97 -7.95
C MET A 59 -9.59 22.36 -7.80
N ASN A 60 -9.95 21.49 -8.71
CA ASN A 60 -11.22 20.76 -8.64
C ASN A 60 -11.28 19.87 -7.38
N ALA A 61 -12.48 19.56 -6.93
CA ALA A 61 -12.66 18.52 -5.93
C ALA A 61 -12.09 17.19 -6.44
N PRO A 62 -11.61 16.28 -5.56
CA PRO A 62 -11.06 15.00 -5.97
C PRO A 62 -11.99 14.24 -6.91
N PRO A 63 -11.46 13.56 -7.93
CA PRO A 63 -12.26 12.75 -8.83
C PRO A 63 -12.90 11.57 -8.10
N ILE A 64 -13.94 11.02 -8.70
CA ILE A 64 -14.52 9.75 -8.25
C ILE A 64 -13.48 8.66 -8.45
N PRO A 65 -13.26 7.80 -7.45
CA PRO A 65 -12.36 6.66 -7.58
C PRO A 65 -12.76 5.77 -8.76
N LEU A 66 -11.76 5.24 -9.47
CA LEU A 66 -11.99 4.25 -10.51
C LEU A 66 -12.62 2.98 -9.92
N SER A 67 -13.54 2.39 -10.65
CA SER A 67 -14.05 1.05 -10.34
C SER A 67 -12.98 -0.02 -10.57
N THR A 68 -13.23 -1.24 -10.11
CA THR A 68 -12.32 -2.37 -10.36
C THR A 68 -12.16 -2.64 -11.86
N GLU A 69 -13.24 -2.54 -12.63
CA GLU A 69 -13.26 -2.74 -14.08
C GLU A 69 -12.44 -1.67 -14.80
N GLU A 70 -12.57 -0.41 -14.38
CA GLU A 70 -11.76 0.69 -14.91
C GLU A 70 -10.28 0.56 -14.55
N MET A 71 -9.98 0.15 -13.32
CA MET A 71 -8.61 -0.16 -12.89
C MET A 71 -8.03 -1.30 -13.73
N ASP A 72 -8.76 -2.38 -13.92
CA ASP A 72 -8.34 -3.53 -14.73
C ASP A 72 -8.11 -3.14 -16.19
N TYR A 73 -8.96 -2.30 -16.76
CA TYR A 73 -8.78 -1.77 -18.11
C TYR A 73 -7.48 -0.99 -18.23
N VAL A 74 -7.22 -0.04 -17.29
CA VAL A 74 -6.00 0.78 -17.32
C VAL A 74 -4.74 -0.09 -17.17
N PHE A 75 -4.73 -1.03 -16.24
CA PHE A 75 -3.58 -1.93 -16.02
C PHE A 75 -3.45 -3.03 -17.07
N GLY A 76 -4.52 -3.31 -17.83
CA GLY A 76 -4.54 -4.24 -18.96
C GLY A 76 -4.06 -3.66 -20.28
N LEU A 77 -3.78 -2.36 -20.37
CA LEU A 77 -3.24 -1.74 -21.58
C LEU A 77 -1.90 -2.36 -21.99
N PRO A 78 -1.55 -2.37 -23.30
CA PRO A 78 -0.36 -3.05 -23.81
C PRO A 78 0.92 -2.27 -23.52
N TYR A 79 1.30 -2.18 -22.26
CA TYR A 79 2.55 -1.55 -21.85
C TYR A 79 3.77 -2.36 -22.31
N ALA A 80 4.78 -1.67 -22.84
CA ALA A 80 6.03 -2.31 -23.29
C ALA A 80 6.87 -2.87 -22.13
N ARG A 81 6.69 -2.37 -20.90
CA ARG A 81 7.43 -2.77 -19.67
C ARG A 81 8.96 -2.68 -19.81
N VAL A 82 9.42 -1.76 -20.63
CA VAL A 82 10.84 -1.45 -20.82
C VAL A 82 11.06 0.05 -20.71
N PRO A 83 12.29 0.50 -20.43
CA PRO A 83 12.61 1.93 -20.45
C PRO A 83 12.30 2.58 -21.80
N HIS A 84 12.00 3.87 -21.78
CA HIS A 84 11.79 4.63 -23.01
C HIS A 84 13.05 4.56 -23.92
N PRO A 85 12.92 4.46 -25.25
CA PRO A 85 14.07 4.33 -26.19
C PRO A 85 15.16 5.40 -26.03
N ALA A 86 14.81 6.60 -25.56
CA ALA A 86 15.79 7.65 -25.24
C ALA A 86 16.84 7.25 -24.18
N TYR A 87 16.61 6.17 -23.45
CA TYR A 87 17.54 5.62 -22.45
C TYR A 87 18.29 4.38 -22.93
N GLU A 88 18.24 4.09 -24.24
CA GLU A 88 18.95 2.94 -24.80
C GLU A 88 20.43 2.93 -24.41
N GLY A 89 20.93 1.78 -23.99
CA GLY A 89 22.30 1.62 -23.49
C GLY A 89 22.57 2.19 -22.09
N LYS A 90 21.59 2.82 -21.44
CA LYS A 90 21.73 3.37 -20.08
C LYS A 90 21.10 2.45 -19.05
N LYS A 91 21.83 2.17 -17.96
CA LYS A 91 21.28 1.46 -16.82
C LYS A 91 20.46 2.44 -15.96
N ILE A 92 19.16 2.13 -15.71
CA ILE A 92 18.28 2.90 -14.88
C ILE A 92 18.04 2.12 -13.57
N PRO A 93 18.67 2.51 -12.44
CA PRO A 93 18.57 1.74 -11.19
C PRO A 93 17.12 1.55 -10.69
N ALA A 94 16.29 2.57 -10.85
CA ALA A 94 14.87 2.50 -10.46
C ALA A 94 14.11 1.44 -11.28
N TYR A 95 14.34 1.37 -12.58
CA TYR A 95 13.74 0.34 -13.45
C TYR A 95 14.17 -1.06 -13.01
N GLU A 96 15.48 -1.28 -12.78
CA GLU A 96 15.98 -2.58 -12.33
C GLU A 96 15.32 -3.05 -11.02
N MET A 97 15.03 -2.11 -10.14
CA MET A 97 14.40 -2.41 -8.84
C MET A 97 12.91 -2.79 -8.97
N ILE A 98 12.17 -2.16 -9.93
CA ILE A 98 10.71 -2.27 -9.98
C ILE A 98 10.18 -3.12 -11.15
N ARG A 99 11.01 -3.51 -12.11
CA ARG A 99 10.57 -4.17 -13.36
C ARG A 99 9.78 -5.46 -13.17
N PHE A 100 9.92 -6.11 -12.02
CA PHE A 100 9.19 -7.31 -11.62
C PHE A 100 8.21 -7.05 -10.47
N SER A 101 7.82 -5.79 -10.27
CA SER A 101 6.79 -5.43 -9.30
C SER A 101 5.42 -5.32 -9.95
N VAL A 102 4.38 -5.56 -9.16
CA VAL A 102 2.98 -5.45 -9.57
C VAL A 102 2.23 -4.57 -8.58
N ASN A 103 1.62 -3.51 -9.08
CA ASN A 103 0.75 -2.65 -8.31
C ASN A 103 -0.66 -3.26 -8.27
N ILE A 104 -1.20 -3.53 -7.07
CA ILE A 104 -2.49 -4.20 -6.88
C ILE A 104 -3.63 -3.23 -6.56
N MET A 105 -3.31 -2.02 -6.13
CA MET A 105 -4.28 -1.00 -5.73
C MET A 105 -3.66 0.40 -5.72
N ARG A 106 -4.50 1.42 -5.69
CA ARG A 106 -4.14 2.83 -5.56
C ARG A 106 -4.88 3.45 -4.39
N GLY A 107 -4.33 4.55 -3.85
CA GLY A 107 -4.90 5.28 -2.73
C GLY A 107 -4.36 4.89 -1.36
N CYS A 108 -4.62 5.74 -0.37
CA CYS A 108 -4.24 5.52 1.03
C CYS A 108 -5.16 6.30 1.96
N PHE A 109 -5.76 5.63 2.93
CA PHE A 109 -6.60 6.26 3.97
C PHE A 109 -5.84 6.57 5.26
N GLY A 110 -4.51 6.52 5.23
CA GLY A 110 -3.65 6.77 6.40
C GLY A 110 -3.72 8.20 6.91
N GLY A 111 -3.77 9.18 6.01
CA GLY A 111 -3.92 10.60 6.35
C GLY A 111 -2.74 11.18 7.14
N CYS A 112 -1.53 10.63 6.98
CA CYS A 112 -0.34 11.13 7.65
C CYS A 112 -0.04 12.56 7.19
N THR A 113 0.21 13.49 8.13
CA THR A 113 0.28 14.93 7.84
C THR A 113 1.45 15.35 6.95
N PHE A 114 2.46 14.53 6.81
CA PHE A 114 3.65 14.77 5.99
C PHE A 114 3.57 14.12 4.59
N CYS A 115 2.52 13.30 4.34
CA CYS A 115 2.42 12.47 3.14
C CYS A 115 1.35 13.00 2.19
N SER A 116 1.66 13.07 0.90
CA SER A 116 0.74 13.55 -0.14
C SER A 116 0.02 12.45 -0.92
N ILE A 117 0.20 11.18 -0.57
CA ILE A 117 -0.44 10.07 -1.29
C ILE A 117 -1.97 10.19 -1.25
N THR A 118 -2.53 10.56 -0.09
CA THR A 118 -3.97 10.74 0.08
C THR A 118 -4.54 11.83 -0.85
N GLU A 119 -3.76 12.88 -1.13
CA GLU A 119 -4.18 14.00 -1.98
C GLU A 119 -4.11 13.67 -3.47
N HIS A 120 -3.11 12.94 -3.94
CA HIS A 120 -2.93 12.72 -5.38
C HIS A 120 -3.30 11.32 -5.87
N GLU A 121 -3.32 10.31 -5.02
CA GLU A 121 -3.85 8.98 -5.38
C GLU A 121 -5.27 8.74 -4.84
N GLY A 122 -5.72 9.58 -3.91
CA GLY A 122 -7.02 9.48 -3.26
C GLY A 122 -6.98 8.74 -1.92
N ARG A 123 -8.00 8.98 -1.12
CA ARG A 123 -8.18 8.31 0.19
C ARG A 123 -9.01 7.04 0.13
N ILE A 124 -9.78 6.84 -0.94
CA ILE A 124 -10.57 5.63 -1.15
C ILE A 124 -9.72 4.67 -1.97
N ILE A 125 -9.62 3.44 -1.50
CA ILE A 125 -8.80 2.44 -2.16
C ILE A 125 -9.45 1.98 -3.46
N GLN A 126 -8.72 2.11 -4.56
CA GLN A 126 -9.08 1.66 -5.88
C GLN A 126 -8.38 0.33 -6.14
N ASN A 127 -9.14 -0.75 -6.19
CA ASN A 127 -8.59 -2.10 -6.26
C ASN A 127 -8.63 -2.64 -7.69
N ARG A 128 -7.63 -3.41 -8.06
CA ARG A 128 -7.67 -4.30 -9.22
C ARG A 128 -8.35 -5.61 -8.86
N SER A 129 -8.88 -6.31 -9.85
CA SER A 129 -9.32 -7.68 -9.67
C SER A 129 -8.13 -8.63 -9.48
N GLU A 130 -8.38 -9.74 -8.83
CA GLU A 130 -7.39 -10.81 -8.69
C GLU A 130 -6.94 -11.33 -10.07
N GLU A 131 -7.87 -11.51 -10.99
CA GLU A 131 -7.58 -11.96 -12.35
C GLU A 131 -6.63 -11.01 -13.09
N SER A 132 -6.89 -9.71 -13.04
CA SER A 132 -6.02 -8.69 -13.63
C SER A 132 -4.59 -8.77 -13.08
N ILE A 133 -4.45 -8.92 -11.76
CA ILE A 133 -3.15 -9.02 -11.09
C ILE A 133 -2.41 -10.31 -11.50
N LEU A 134 -3.07 -11.46 -11.44
CA LEU A 134 -2.49 -12.74 -11.82
C LEU A 134 -2.08 -12.77 -13.31
N ASN A 135 -2.88 -12.14 -14.18
CA ASN A 135 -2.55 -12.02 -15.61
C ASN A 135 -1.31 -11.14 -15.83
N GLU A 136 -1.14 -10.07 -15.06
CA GLU A 136 0.08 -9.26 -15.11
C GLU A 136 1.31 -10.02 -14.65
N VAL A 137 1.22 -10.80 -13.58
CA VAL A 137 2.30 -11.68 -13.13
C VAL A 137 2.71 -12.67 -14.22
N LYS A 138 1.73 -13.28 -14.91
CA LYS A 138 2.00 -14.17 -16.06
C LYS A 138 2.70 -13.42 -17.21
N GLN A 139 2.26 -12.19 -17.52
CA GLN A 139 2.91 -11.37 -18.54
C GLN A 139 4.37 -11.03 -18.17
N ILE A 140 4.65 -10.70 -16.91
CA ILE A 140 6.01 -10.46 -16.42
C ILE A 140 6.84 -11.73 -16.60
N ARG A 141 6.34 -12.87 -16.15
CA ARG A 141 7.01 -14.16 -16.30
C ARG A 141 7.35 -14.49 -17.74
N ASP A 142 6.40 -14.29 -18.66
CA ASP A 142 6.49 -14.78 -20.03
C ASP A 142 7.18 -13.79 -20.98
N LYS A 143 7.15 -12.49 -20.67
CA LYS A 143 7.55 -11.44 -21.62
C LYS A 143 8.67 -10.52 -21.14
N VAL A 144 8.90 -10.39 -19.82
CA VAL A 144 9.90 -9.46 -19.31
C VAL A 144 11.28 -10.15 -19.26
N PRO A 145 12.28 -9.67 -20.00
CA PRO A 145 13.60 -10.31 -20.03
C PRO A 145 14.25 -10.38 -18.65
N GLY A 146 14.91 -11.50 -18.36
CA GLY A 146 15.67 -11.69 -17.13
C GLY A 146 14.81 -12.01 -15.90
N PHE A 147 13.56 -12.42 -16.08
CA PHE A 147 12.74 -12.89 -14.96
C PHE A 147 13.32 -14.18 -14.37
N THR A 148 13.55 -14.19 -13.07
CA THR A 148 14.18 -15.29 -12.33
C THR A 148 13.20 -16.15 -11.54
N GLY A 149 11.90 -15.90 -11.67
CA GLY A 149 10.84 -16.50 -10.87
C GLY A 149 10.48 -15.69 -9.62
N VAL A 150 11.07 -14.52 -9.42
CA VAL A 150 10.81 -13.67 -8.26
C VAL A 150 10.00 -12.43 -8.63
N ILE A 151 8.80 -12.30 -8.09
CA ILE A 151 8.06 -11.03 -8.08
C ILE A 151 8.66 -10.19 -6.95
N SER A 152 9.24 -9.06 -7.30
CA SER A 152 10.01 -8.22 -6.36
C SER A 152 9.11 -7.43 -5.40
N ASP A 153 7.88 -7.16 -5.79
CA ASP A 153 6.85 -6.55 -4.95
C ASP A 153 5.45 -6.86 -5.50
N LEU A 154 4.55 -7.30 -4.66
CA LEU A 154 3.12 -7.40 -4.94
C LEU A 154 2.39 -6.48 -3.95
N GLY A 155 2.31 -5.20 -4.30
CA GLY A 155 1.90 -4.17 -3.34
C GLY A 155 1.31 -2.92 -3.97
N GLY A 156 1.48 -1.80 -3.29
CA GLY A 156 0.94 -0.50 -3.69
C GLY A 156 1.41 0.61 -2.75
N PRO A 157 0.75 1.77 -2.72
CA PRO A 157 1.11 2.88 -1.83
C PRO A 157 1.22 2.48 -0.37
N THR A 158 0.39 1.51 0.05
CA THR A 158 0.46 0.80 1.33
C THR A 158 0.08 -0.65 1.09
N ALA A 159 1.01 -1.58 1.29
CA ALA A 159 0.89 -2.97 0.84
C ALA A 159 -0.39 -3.67 1.32
N ASN A 160 -0.81 -3.43 2.56
CA ASN A 160 -1.94 -4.13 3.18
C ASN A 160 -3.24 -3.32 3.25
N MET A 161 -3.49 -2.47 2.26
CA MET A 161 -4.79 -1.79 2.12
C MET A 161 -5.68 -2.39 1.01
N TYR A 162 -5.20 -3.40 0.30
CA TYR A 162 -5.96 -4.08 -0.75
C TYR A 162 -7.28 -4.63 -0.20
N ARG A 163 -8.41 -4.27 -0.83
CA ARG A 163 -9.78 -4.63 -0.44
C ARG A 163 -10.20 -4.16 0.96
N ILE A 164 -9.42 -3.31 1.61
CA ILE A 164 -9.80 -2.65 2.87
C ILE A 164 -10.60 -1.39 2.53
N ALA A 165 -11.77 -1.25 3.13
CA ALA A 165 -12.68 -0.13 2.87
C ALA A 165 -13.61 0.16 4.07
N CYS A 166 -14.32 1.28 4.01
CA CYS A 166 -15.41 1.56 4.94
C CYS A 166 -16.55 0.54 4.78
N LYS A 167 -17.14 0.08 5.87
CA LYS A 167 -18.25 -0.90 5.88
C LYS A 167 -19.55 -0.34 5.30
N SER A 168 -19.70 1.00 5.22
CA SER A 168 -20.87 1.67 4.65
C SER A 168 -20.45 2.75 3.67
N LYS A 169 -21.01 2.70 2.46
CA LYS A 169 -20.79 3.69 1.40
C LYS A 169 -21.38 5.06 1.74
N GLU A 170 -22.50 5.10 2.46
CA GLU A 170 -23.15 6.33 2.91
C GLU A 170 -22.26 7.03 3.94
N ILE A 171 -21.73 6.28 4.91
CA ILE A 171 -20.77 6.81 5.91
C ILE A 171 -19.49 7.27 5.21
N GLU A 172 -18.97 6.48 4.26
CA GLU A 172 -17.76 6.84 3.50
C GLU A 172 -17.95 8.16 2.75
N ALA A 173 -19.06 8.32 2.02
CA ALA A 173 -19.37 9.53 1.25
C ALA A 173 -19.53 10.78 2.13
N ALA A 174 -20.10 10.63 3.33
CA ALA A 174 -20.30 11.74 4.25
C ALA A 174 -19.10 12.02 5.18
N CYS A 175 -18.10 11.14 5.24
CA CYS A 175 -17.02 11.19 6.20
C CYS A 175 -16.08 12.37 5.97
N ARG A 176 -15.79 13.11 7.06
CA ARG A 176 -14.84 14.25 7.07
C ARG A 176 -13.59 13.97 7.91
N LYS A 177 -13.42 12.75 8.46
CA LYS A 177 -12.22 12.39 9.20
C LYS A 177 -11.03 12.31 8.24
N PRO A 178 -9.89 12.92 8.54
CA PRO A 178 -8.72 12.87 7.64
C PRO A 178 -8.03 11.50 7.60
N SER A 179 -8.26 10.64 8.62
CA SER A 179 -7.64 9.31 8.73
C SER A 179 -8.65 8.26 9.15
N CYS A 180 -8.51 7.04 8.64
CA CYS A 180 -9.27 5.87 9.09
C CYS A 180 -8.51 5.05 10.17
N VAL A 181 -7.26 5.43 10.47
CA VAL A 181 -6.36 4.66 11.35
C VAL A 181 -5.73 5.51 12.46
N TYR A 182 -6.11 6.79 12.57
CA TYR A 182 -5.63 7.69 13.62
C TYR A 182 -6.80 8.48 14.25
N PRO A 183 -6.84 8.67 15.59
CA PRO A 183 -5.88 8.19 16.63
C PRO A 183 -5.92 6.68 16.87
N GLY A 184 -6.92 5.99 16.39
CA GLY A 184 -7.09 4.55 16.38
C GLY A 184 -7.86 4.11 15.15
N ILE A 185 -7.95 2.81 14.92
CA ILE A 185 -8.67 2.24 13.78
C ILE A 185 -10.18 2.61 13.91
N CYS A 186 -10.72 3.14 12.81
CA CYS A 186 -12.13 3.53 12.74
C CYS A 186 -13.03 2.29 12.88
N PRO A 187 -14.06 2.28 13.74
CA PRO A 187 -14.97 1.15 13.88
C PRO A 187 -15.70 0.75 12.59
N ASN A 188 -15.86 1.72 11.68
CA ASN A 188 -16.46 1.48 10.36
C ASN A 188 -15.46 0.99 9.31
N LEU A 189 -14.18 0.84 9.63
CA LEU A 189 -13.20 0.26 8.72
C LEU A 189 -13.26 -1.25 8.79
N ASN A 190 -13.32 -1.90 7.63
CA ASN A 190 -13.03 -3.33 7.52
C ASN A 190 -11.52 -3.55 7.72
N THR A 191 -11.12 -4.54 8.50
CA THR A 191 -9.71 -4.88 8.78
C THR A 191 -9.36 -6.31 8.36
N ASP A 192 -10.24 -6.96 7.61
CA ASP A 192 -10.05 -8.32 7.11
C ASP A 192 -9.08 -8.34 5.93
N HIS A 193 -7.94 -9.00 6.08
CA HIS A 193 -6.90 -9.18 5.05
C HIS A 193 -7.05 -10.51 4.28
N SER A 194 -8.13 -11.25 4.45
CA SER A 194 -8.29 -12.58 3.81
C SER A 194 -8.17 -12.53 2.29
N ALA A 195 -8.74 -11.50 1.65
CA ALA A 195 -8.62 -11.31 0.20
C ALA A 195 -7.16 -11.09 -0.25
N LEU A 196 -6.38 -10.35 0.52
CA LEU A 196 -4.96 -10.12 0.24
C LEU A 196 -4.13 -11.40 0.46
N THR A 197 -4.38 -12.10 1.55
CA THR A 197 -3.75 -13.40 1.86
C THR A 197 -4.01 -14.42 0.75
N GLN A 198 -5.25 -14.51 0.26
CA GLN A 198 -5.60 -15.40 -0.85
C GLN A 198 -4.89 -15.00 -2.15
N LEU A 199 -4.82 -13.71 -2.47
CA LEU A 199 -4.10 -13.20 -3.63
C LEU A 199 -2.62 -13.59 -3.57
N TYR A 200 -1.98 -13.45 -2.40
CA TYR A 200 -0.58 -13.83 -2.20
C TYR A 200 -0.36 -15.32 -2.44
N ARG A 201 -1.22 -16.18 -1.89
CA ARG A 201 -1.16 -17.64 -2.06
C ARG A 201 -1.30 -18.01 -3.54
N LYS A 202 -2.34 -17.53 -4.21
CA LYS A 202 -2.57 -17.80 -5.64
C LYS A 202 -1.43 -17.30 -6.53
N THR A 203 -0.85 -16.15 -6.22
CA THR A 203 0.28 -15.63 -6.98
C THR A 203 1.51 -16.53 -6.82
N ARG A 204 1.77 -17.01 -5.62
CA ARG A 204 2.88 -17.91 -5.30
C ARG A 204 2.74 -19.29 -5.95
N GLU A 205 1.50 -19.74 -6.16
CA GLU A 205 1.16 -21.02 -6.79
C GLU A 205 1.24 -20.99 -8.33
N LEU A 206 1.44 -19.83 -8.95
CA LEU A 206 1.55 -19.73 -10.40
C LEU A 206 2.82 -20.48 -10.90
N PRO A 207 2.69 -21.36 -11.91
CA PRO A 207 3.84 -22.03 -12.51
C PRO A 207 4.92 -21.04 -12.94
N GLY A 208 6.18 -21.31 -12.57
CA GLY A 208 7.31 -20.44 -12.87
C GLY A 208 7.52 -19.26 -11.90
N VAL A 209 6.62 -19.05 -10.93
CA VAL A 209 6.83 -18.15 -9.80
C VAL A 209 7.43 -18.93 -8.65
N LYS A 210 8.62 -18.56 -8.22
CA LYS A 210 9.36 -19.18 -7.10
C LYS A 210 9.16 -18.43 -5.81
N LYS A 211 9.03 -17.10 -5.88
CA LYS A 211 8.88 -16.24 -4.70
C LYS A 211 8.09 -14.98 -5.05
N VAL A 212 7.27 -14.55 -4.12
CA VAL A 212 6.54 -13.27 -4.17
C VAL A 212 6.95 -12.48 -2.95
N LEU A 213 7.60 -11.33 -3.14
CA LEU A 213 8.04 -10.45 -2.07
C LEU A 213 7.07 -9.29 -1.89
N ILE A 214 7.04 -8.75 -0.68
CA ILE A 214 6.34 -7.52 -0.34
C ILE A 214 7.40 -6.51 0.10
N ALA A 215 7.74 -5.61 -0.81
CA ALA A 215 8.73 -4.56 -0.62
C ALA A 215 8.12 -3.17 -0.40
N SER A 216 6.84 -3.00 -0.71
CA SER A 216 6.05 -1.81 -0.40
C SER A 216 5.86 -1.63 1.10
N GLY A 217 5.68 -0.38 1.54
CA GLY A 217 5.46 -0.07 2.95
C GLY A 217 4.18 -0.70 3.50
N LEU A 218 4.26 -1.22 4.71
CA LEU A 218 3.16 -1.90 5.40
C LEU A 218 2.60 -1.03 6.54
N ARG A 219 1.29 -1.03 6.70
CA ARG A 219 0.62 -0.52 7.91
C ARG A 219 0.59 -1.62 8.97
N TYR A 220 1.57 -1.61 9.86
CA TYR A 220 1.69 -2.59 10.95
C TYR A 220 0.51 -2.52 11.94
N ASP A 221 -0.07 -1.34 12.11
CA ASP A 221 -1.25 -1.09 12.96
C ASP A 221 -2.52 -1.77 12.43
N LEU A 222 -2.67 -1.93 11.12
CA LEU A 222 -3.72 -2.75 10.53
C LEU A 222 -3.34 -4.24 10.56
N ALA A 223 -2.09 -4.57 10.30
CA ALA A 223 -1.64 -5.96 10.24
C ALA A 223 -1.83 -6.71 11.56
N VAL A 224 -1.63 -6.05 12.71
CA VAL A 224 -1.82 -6.68 14.04
C VAL A 224 -3.27 -7.07 14.35
N GLU A 225 -4.24 -6.53 13.61
CA GLU A 225 -5.65 -6.90 13.75
C GLU A 225 -5.96 -8.24 13.06
N ASP A 226 -5.04 -8.73 12.20
CA ASP A 226 -5.15 -10.01 11.50
C ASP A 226 -3.83 -10.81 11.65
N PRO A 227 -3.67 -11.60 12.73
CA PRO A 227 -2.46 -12.39 12.97
C PRO A 227 -2.18 -13.44 11.90
N GLU A 228 -3.21 -13.96 11.21
CA GLU A 228 -3.02 -14.93 10.12
C GLU A 228 -2.38 -14.28 8.89
N TYR A 229 -2.76 -13.04 8.59
CA TYR A 229 -2.08 -12.22 7.58
C TYR A 229 -0.60 -12.00 7.93
N VAL A 230 -0.29 -11.65 9.20
CA VAL A 230 1.11 -11.47 9.64
C VAL A 230 1.90 -12.75 9.48
N LYS A 231 1.31 -13.89 9.82
CA LYS A 231 1.93 -15.21 9.66
C LYS A 231 2.24 -15.54 8.20
N GLU A 232 1.27 -15.37 7.30
CA GLU A 232 1.47 -15.55 5.85
C GLU A 232 2.59 -14.66 5.33
N LEU A 233 2.55 -13.36 5.68
CA LEU A 233 3.52 -12.37 5.27
C LEU A 233 4.94 -12.77 5.69
N VAL A 234 5.12 -13.09 6.98
CA VAL A 234 6.44 -13.41 7.55
C VAL A 234 6.98 -14.72 6.99
N THR A 235 6.13 -15.72 6.85
CA THR A 235 6.54 -17.06 6.40
C THR A 235 6.96 -17.09 4.93
N HIS A 236 6.29 -16.28 4.07
CA HIS A 236 6.41 -16.48 2.62
C HIS A 236 6.87 -15.25 1.83
N HIS A 237 6.71 -14.03 2.38
CA HIS A 237 6.78 -12.80 1.58
C HIS A 237 7.86 -11.81 2.03
N VAL A 238 8.60 -12.09 3.10
CA VAL A 238 9.71 -11.26 3.59
C VAL A 238 11.01 -11.76 2.98
N GLY A 239 11.72 -10.87 2.28
CA GLY A 239 12.98 -11.18 1.60
C GLY A 239 14.24 -10.76 2.37
N GLY A 240 14.17 -10.69 3.70
CA GLY A 240 15.24 -10.21 4.58
C GLY A 240 14.87 -8.92 5.31
N TYR A 241 14.24 -7.97 4.64
CA TYR A 241 13.77 -6.72 5.24
C TYR A 241 12.29 -6.50 4.97
N LEU A 242 11.58 -5.94 5.96
CA LEU A 242 10.19 -5.51 5.84
C LEU A 242 10.10 -4.01 6.12
N LYS A 243 9.44 -3.27 5.24
CA LYS A 243 9.22 -1.83 5.42
C LYS A 243 7.93 -1.59 6.20
N ILE A 244 8.05 -0.99 7.39
CA ILE A 244 6.93 -0.71 8.31
C ILE A 244 7.01 0.71 8.82
N ALA A 245 7.31 1.68 8.33
CA ALA A 245 7.41 3.11 8.59
C ALA A 245 6.78 3.57 9.93
N PRO A 246 7.33 3.26 11.09
CA PRO A 246 6.83 3.79 12.38
C PRO A 246 7.09 5.29 12.52
N GLU A 247 8.10 5.82 11.86
CA GLU A 247 8.55 7.21 11.76
C GLU A 247 9.18 7.78 13.03
N HIS A 248 8.69 7.46 14.22
CA HIS A 248 9.20 7.92 15.51
C HIS A 248 8.84 6.97 16.65
N THR A 249 9.50 7.10 17.80
CA THR A 249 9.22 6.32 19.02
C THR A 249 8.35 7.08 20.02
N GLU A 250 8.42 8.42 20.01
CA GLU A 250 7.75 9.27 20.98
C GLU A 250 6.34 9.68 20.53
N ASN A 251 5.38 9.65 21.46
CA ASN A 251 3.98 9.98 21.19
C ASN A 251 3.77 11.43 20.72
N GLY A 252 4.57 12.37 21.17
CA GLY A 252 4.50 13.77 20.76
C GLY A 252 4.64 13.94 19.25
N PRO A 253 5.77 13.57 18.64
CA PRO A 253 5.95 13.59 17.18
C PRO A 253 4.93 12.71 16.45
N LEU A 254 4.67 11.48 16.90
CA LEU A 254 3.72 10.57 16.27
C LEU A 254 2.32 11.18 16.17
N SER A 255 1.86 11.85 17.22
CA SER A 255 0.55 12.53 17.22
C SER A 255 0.48 13.66 16.19
N LYS A 256 1.56 14.41 15.98
CA LYS A 256 1.65 15.46 14.96
C LYS A 256 1.67 14.89 13.53
N MET A 257 2.26 13.72 13.36
CA MET A 257 2.28 12.99 12.11
C MET A 257 0.97 12.23 11.80
N MET A 258 0.03 12.18 12.74
CA MET A 258 -1.15 11.32 12.69
C MET A 258 -0.80 9.85 12.51
N LYS A 259 0.21 9.41 13.25
CA LYS A 259 0.66 8.01 13.34
C LYS A 259 0.20 7.39 14.66
N PRO A 260 -0.08 6.07 14.71
CA PRO A 260 -0.41 5.38 15.95
C PRO A 260 0.77 5.43 16.94
N GLY A 261 0.47 5.31 18.23
CA GLY A 261 1.50 5.21 19.26
C GLY A 261 2.37 3.96 19.11
N ILE A 262 3.57 4.00 19.68
CA ILE A 262 4.59 2.94 19.52
C ILE A 262 4.14 1.56 20.04
N GLY A 263 3.19 1.50 20.98
CA GLY A 263 2.68 0.23 21.51
C GLY A 263 2.09 -0.73 20.46
N THR A 264 1.55 -0.18 19.36
CA THR A 264 1.08 -1.01 18.23
C THR A 264 2.26 -1.63 17.47
N TYR A 265 3.37 -0.91 17.34
CA TYR A 265 4.60 -1.43 16.78
C TYR A 265 5.15 -2.58 17.62
N ASP A 266 5.13 -2.45 18.96
CA ASP A 266 5.60 -3.52 19.87
C ASP A 266 4.76 -4.79 19.74
N ARG A 267 3.44 -4.65 19.54
CA ARG A 267 2.56 -5.80 19.24
C ARG A 267 2.95 -6.46 17.93
N PHE A 268 3.16 -5.68 16.87
CA PHE A 268 3.59 -6.19 15.57
C PHE A 268 4.93 -6.91 15.67
N LYS A 269 5.92 -6.30 16.34
CA LYS A 269 7.26 -6.87 16.57
C LYS A 269 7.16 -8.25 17.21
N LYS A 270 6.35 -8.41 18.26
CA LYS A 270 6.14 -9.70 18.94
C LYS A 270 5.59 -10.77 17.99
N LEU A 271 4.61 -10.43 17.15
CA LEU A 271 4.05 -11.35 16.16
C LEU A 271 5.09 -11.70 15.09
N PHE A 272 5.81 -10.71 14.60
CA PHE A 272 6.88 -10.88 13.62
C PHE A 272 7.97 -11.83 14.13
N GLU A 273 8.48 -11.60 15.33
CA GLU A 273 9.50 -12.46 15.96
C GLU A 273 9.00 -13.89 16.18
N LYS A 274 7.75 -14.04 16.64
CA LYS A 274 7.12 -15.34 16.83
C LYS A 274 7.08 -16.13 15.51
N TYR A 275 6.49 -15.55 14.48
CA TYR A 275 6.32 -16.25 13.20
C TYR A 275 7.63 -16.43 12.43
N SER A 276 8.60 -15.53 12.59
CA SER A 276 9.95 -15.72 12.03
C SER A 276 10.64 -16.94 12.63
N LYS A 277 10.54 -17.15 13.95
CA LYS A 277 11.09 -18.34 14.61
C LYS A 277 10.38 -19.61 14.15
N GLU A 278 9.05 -19.57 14.01
CA GLU A 278 8.27 -20.72 13.53
C GLU A 278 8.63 -21.07 12.07
N ALA A 279 8.82 -20.07 11.20
CA ALA A 279 9.21 -20.27 9.81
C ALA A 279 10.62 -20.85 9.70
N PHE A 280 11.58 -20.27 10.42
CA PHE A 280 12.97 -20.74 10.44
C PHE A 280 13.09 -22.21 10.95
N ALA A 281 12.34 -22.55 11.99
CA ALA A 281 12.33 -23.92 12.51
C ALA A 281 11.78 -24.93 11.48
N LYS A 282 10.75 -24.52 10.70
CA LYS A 282 10.21 -25.36 9.62
C LYS A 282 11.20 -25.56 8.47
N ASP A 283 11.86 -24.49 8.04
CA ASP A 283 12.85 -24.55 6.97
C ASP A 283 14.05 -25.40 7.37
N ALA A 284 14.49 -25.30 8.63
CA ALA A 284 15.56 -26.13 9.17
C ALA A 284 15.16 -27.63 9.19
N VAL A 285 13.92 -27.95 9.61
CA VAL A 285 13.42 -29.32 9.61
C VAL A 285 13.26 -29.85 8.18
N ALA A 286 12.76 -29.03 7.25
CA ALA A 286 12.63 -29.41 5.85
C ALA A 286 14.01 -29.68 5.20
N GLY A 287 15.00 -28.84 5.47
CA GLY A 287 16.37 -29.04 4.98
C GLY A 287 16.99 -30.34 5.52
N LEU A 288 16.83 -30.62 6.82
CA LEU A 288 17.27 -31.89 7.41
C LEU A 288 16.55 -33.10 6.80
N GLN A 289 15.25 -32.97 6.50
CA GLN A 289 14.48 -34.06 5.87
C GLN A 289 14.92 -34.29 4.42
N GLU A 290 15.29 -33.26 3.68
CA GLU A 290 15.86 -33.41 2.33
C GLU A 290 17.22 -34.07 2.37
N GLU A 291 18.12 -33.64 3.24
CA GLU A 291 19.42 -34.31 3.47
C GLU A 291 19.26 -35.75 3.87
N LEU A 292 18.30 -36.08 4.74
CA LEU A 292 18.00 -37.43 5.16
C LEU A 292 17.48 -38.34 4.02
N ASN A 293 16.66 -37.76 3.12
CA ASN A 293 16.13 -38.48 1.97
C ASN A 293 17.22 -38.74 0.90
N GLU A 294 18.19 -37.79 0.75
CA GLU A 294 19.32 -37.97 -0.17
C GLU A 294 20.34 -39.00 0.31
N VAL A 295 20.57 -39.12 1.64
CA VAL A 295 21.50 -40.07 2.24
C VAL A 295 20.95 -41.49 2.23
N GLY A 296 19.65 -41.73 2.14
CA GLY A 296 19.01 -43.05 1.86
C GLY A 296 19.22 -44.14 2.89
N ARG A 297 19.71 -43.86 4.12
CA ARG A 297 19.93 -44.85 5.18
C ARG A 297 19.50 -44.38 6.56
N PRO A 298 18.41 -44.90 7.12
CA PRO A 298 17.98 -44.57 8.49
C PRO A 298 18.98 -44.97 9.58
N GLU A 299 19.90 -45.90 9.29
CA GLU A 299 20.85 -46.47 10.27
C GLU A 299 22.06 -45.56 10.55
N GLU A 300 22.42 -44.64 9.68
CA GLU A 300 23.53 -43.71 9.88
C GLU A 300 23.15 -42.50 10.73
N MET A 301 21.87 -42.25 10.98
CA MET A 301 21.38 -41.14 11.82
C MET A 301 21.65 -41.27 13.32
N SER A 302 21.91 -42.46 13.81
CA SER A 302 22.18 -42.73 15.22
C SER A 302 23.53 -42.16 15.72
N ALA A 303 24.39 -41.69 14.80
CA ALA A 303 25.73 -41.22 15.13
C ALA A 303 25.80 -39.68 15.29
N TYR A 304 24.73 -38.91 14.99
CA TYR A 304 24.70 -37.43 15.01
C TYR A 304 23.68 -36.84 15.99
N LEU A 305 22.95 -37.67 16.74
CA LEU A 305 22.12 -37.26 17.88
C LEU A 305 22.80 -37.74 19.18
#